data_316bb74a97589fb96d7eafccf0014a67
#
_entry.id   316bb74a97589fb96d7eafccf0014a67
#
_cell.length_a   1.000
_cell.length_b   1.000
_cell.length_c   1.000
_cell.angle_alpha   90.00
_cell.angle_beta   90.00
_cell.angle_gamma   90.00
#
_symmetry.space_group_name_H-M   'P 1'
#
loop_
_entity.id
_entity.type
_entity.pdbx_description
1 polymer ?
#
loop_
_entity_poly.entity_id
_entity_poly.type
_entity_poly.pdbx_seq_one_letter_code
_entity_poly.pdbx_strand_id
1 'polypeptide(L)'
;GRFFRLEDLDAEFVAKYVDTESYRAWAGRYVKNAYDSAATDQTPTLDVDICVELKAENKAFKIEKHTHSYPHCWRTDKPVLYYPLDSWFIKVTDLRERMVELNKTIKWQPESTGTGRFGKWLEGLTDWNLSRSRFWGTPLPIWATEDYSEMKCIGSIEELIAEIDKSVAAGVMTENPYKDFVVGDMSKENYSTERIDLHKPYVDRIVLLSSKGEPMHREKDLIDVWFDSGAMPYAQLHYPFENADKFDTVFPADFVAEGVDQTRGWFY
;
A
#
# COMPACT_ATOMS: atom_id res chain seq x y z
N GLY A 1 16.65 9.40 1.70
CA GLY A 1 16.64 10.67 1.04
C GLY A 1 17.92 11.08 0.32
N ARG A 2 18.63 10.10 -0.28
CA ARG A 2 19.83 10.34 -1.10
C ARG A 2 19.61 9.90 -2.53
N PHE A 3 20.33 10.50 -3.48
CA PHE A 3 20.51 9.90 -4.78
C PHE A 3 21.21 8.54 -4.64
N PHE A 4 20.81 7.58 -5.45
CA PHE A 4 21.45 6.27 -5.48
C PHE A 4 22.94 6.40 -5.78
N ARG A 5 23.76 5.54 -5.20
CA ARG A 5 25.13 5.40 -5.64
C ARG A 5 25.14 4.54 -6.92
N LEU A 6 26.18 4.68 -7.74
CA LEU A 6 26.26 3.89 -8.97
C LEU A 6 26.28 2.38 -8.72
N GLU A 7 26.91 1.97 -7.63
CA GLU A 7 26.98 0.58 -7.19
C GLU A 7 25.64 0.01 -6.68
N ASP A 8 24.67 0.88 -6.33
CA ASP A 8 23.34 0.52 -5.84
C ASP A 8 22.31 0.40 -7.00
N LEU A 9 22.71 0.77 -8.21
CA LEU A 9 21.87 0.72 -9.40
C LEU A 9 22.13 -0.57 -10.20
N ASP A 10 21.09 -1.04 -10.89
CA ASP A 10 21.21 -2.15 -11.81
C ASP A 10 22.24 -1.87 -12.91
N ALA A 11 23.16 -2.81 -13.15
CA ALA A 11 24.28 -2.61 -14.05
C ALA A 11 23.85 -2.43 -15.53
N GLU A 12 22.80 -3.09 -15.98
CA GLU A 12 22.25 -2.95 -17.33
C GLU A 12 21.59 -1.58 -17.48
N PHE A 13 20.83 -1.15 -16.47
CA PHE A 13 20.25 0.18 -16.43
C PHE A 13 21.32 1.26 -16.49
N VAL A 14 22.37 1.16 -15.67
CA VAL A 14 23.49 2.10 -15.68
C VAL A 14 24.15 2.17 -17.05
N ALA A 15 24.48 1.01 -17.64
CA ALA A 15 25.14 0.97 -18.95
C ALA A 15 24.31 1.59 -20.07
N LYS A 16 22.98 1.51 -19.98
CA LYS A 16 22.07 1.93 -21.04
C LYS A 16 21.58 3.38 -20.89
N TYR A 17 21.38 3.85 -19.65
CA TYR A 17 20.63 5.09 -19.40
C TYR A 17 21.38 6.13 -18.56
N VAL A 18 22.50 5.78 -17.93
CA VAL A 18 23.18 6.69 -17.01
C VAL A 18 24.50 7.20 -17.59
N ASP A 19 24.60 8.52 -17.76
CA ASP A 19 25.90 9.14 -17.94
C ASP A 19 26.65 9.10 -16.60
N THR A 20 27.53 8.12 -16.45
CA THR A 20 28.24 7.85 -15.21
C THR A 20 29.22 8.95 -14.83
N GLU A 21 29.73 9.72 -15.79
CA GLU A 21 30.66 10.82 -15.53
C GLU A 21 29.94 11.98 -14.86
N SER A 22 28.85 12.45 -15.45
CA SER A 22 28.00 13.51 -14.88
C SER A 22 27.35 13.08 -13.58
N TYR A 23 26.82 11.83 -13.52
CA TYR A 23 26.08 11.33 -12.35
C TYR A 23 26.94 11.21 -11.07
N ARG A 24 28.26 10.99 -11.20
CA ARG A 24 29.17 10.87 -10.03
C ARG A 24 29.13 12.10 -9.12
N ALA A 25 28.88 13.28 -9.64
CA ALA A 25 28.75 14.50 -8.86
C ALA A 25 27.53 14.49 -7.92
N TRP A 26 26.51 13.69 -8.22
CA TRP A 26 25.24 13.61 -7.53
C TRP A 26 25.11 12.35 -6.66
N ALA A 27 25.80 11.27 -7.01
CA ALA A 27 25.70 9.95 -6.38
C ALA A 27 25.89 10.03 -4.85
N GLY A 28 24.95 9.48 -4.10
CA GLY A 28 24.98 9.42 -2.64
C GLY A 28 24.70 10.74 -1.91
N ARG A 29 24.51 11.85 -2.60
CA ARG A 29 24.17 13.14 -1.98
C ARG A 29 22.73 13.18 -1.51
N TYR A 30 22.47 13.90 -0.42
CA TYR A 30 21.12 14.13 0.08
C TYR A 30 20.31 15.03 -0.85
N VAL A 31 19.06 14.65 -1.11
CA VAL A 31 18.12 15.44 -1.91
C VAL A 31 17.75 16.75 -1.22
N LYS A 32 17.68 16.74 0.12
CA LYS A 32 17.43 17.92 0.95
C LYS A 32 18.45 17.99 2.09
N ASN A 33 19.06 19.14 2.30
CA ASN A 33 20.05 19.38 3.35
C ASN A 33 19.50 19.08 4.77
N ALA A 34 18.19 19.19 4.98
CA ALA A 34 17.54 18.85 6.26
C ALA A 34 17.76 17.39 6.71
N TYR A 35 18.21 16.52 5.83
CA TYR A 35 18.55 15.12 6.13
C TYR A 35 20.04 14.89 6.35
N ASP A 36 20.87 15.89 6.07
CA ASP A 36 22.32 15.83 6.25
C ASP A 36 22.73 16.54 7.56
N SER A 37 23.18 15.78 8.53
CA SER A 37 23.62 16.33 9.82
C SER A 37 24.89 17.18 9.72
N ALA A 38 25.63 17.09 8.62
CA ALA A 38 26.83 17.89 8.38
C ALA A 38 26.52 19.18 7.60
N ALA A 39 25.31 19.34 7.05
CA ALA A 39 24.92 20.53 6.32
C ALA A 39 24.68 21.72 7.25
N THR A 40 25.06 22.91 6.78
CA THR A 40 24.79 24.20 7.42
C THR A 40 23.91 25.05 6.52
N ASP A 41 23.45 26.21 7.01
CA ASP A 41 22.67 27.17 6.22
C ASP A 41 23.43 27.70 4.99
N GLN A 42 24.76 27.58 4.99
CA GLN A 42 25.62 27.98 3.89
C GLN A 42 25.92 26.84 2.91
N THR A 43 25.54 25.62 3.23
CA THR A 43 25.76 24.45 2.37
C THR A 43 24.86 24.56 1.13
N PRO A 44 25.41 24.60 -0.10
CA PRO A 44 24.58 24.60 -1.31
C PRO A 44 23.65 23.39 -1.33
N THR A 45 22.41 23.60 -1.76
CA THR A 45 21.48 22.49 -1.97
C THR A 45 21.79 21.81 -3.29
N LEU A 46 21.47 20.53 -3.38
CA LEU A 46 21.62 19.75 -4.62
C LEU A 46 20.85 20.40 -5.80
N ASP A 47 19.68 20.98 -5.52
CA ASP A 47 18.88 21.69 -6.52
C ASP A 47 19.66 22.84 -7.19
N VAL A 48 20.43 23.59 -6.39
CA VAL A 48 21.25 24.71 -6.92
C VAL A 48 22.38 24.18 -7.80
N ASP A 49 23.08 23.14 -7.35
CA ASP A 49 24.19 22.56 -8.10
C ASP A 49 23.72 21.99 -9.44
N ILE A 50 22.60 21.27 -9.46
CA ILE A 50 21.96 20.76 -10.70
C ILE A 50 21.58 21.92 -11.63
N CYS A 51 21.01 23.00 -11.10
CA CYS A 51 20.68 24.17 -11.90
C CYS A 51 21.93 24.84 -12.52
N VAL A 52 23.03 24.93 -11.79
CA VAL A 52 24.32 25.48 -12.28
C VAL A 52 24.88 24.61 -13.41
N GLU A 53 24.87 23.28 -13.24
CA GLU A 53 25.35 22.35 -14.27
C GLU A 53 24.49 22.42 -15.53
N LEU A 54 23.16 22.36 -15.43
CA LEU A 54 22.26 22.48 -16.58
C LEU A 54 22.42 23.80 -17.32
N LYS A 55 22.74 24.87 -16.58
CA LYS A 55 23.03 26.18 -17.19
C LYS A 55 24.36 26.17 -17.93
N ALA A 56 25.40 25.58 -17.36
CA ALA A 56 26.71 25.45 -17.98
C ALA A 56 26.65 24.65 -19.27
N GLU A 57 25.83 23.59 -19.30
CA GLU A 57 25.60 22.72 -20.46
C GLU A 57 24.61 23.29 -21.48
N ASN A 58 24.07 24.51 -21.27
CA ASN A 58 23.04 25.13 -22.10
C ASN A 58 21.76 24.29 -22.24
N LYS A 59 21.44 23.50 -21.21
CA LYS A 59 20.22 22.67 -21.12
C LYS A 59 19.09 23.33 -20.33
N ALA A 60 19.36 24.41 -19.59
CA ALA A 60 18.36 25.11 -18.79
C ALA A 60 17.68 26.20 -19.62
N PHE A 61 16.37 26.10 -19.83
CA PHE A 61 15.57 27.15 -20.48
C PHE A 61 15.44 28.37 -19.57
N LYS A 62 15.15 28.20 -18.28
CA LYS A 62 15.01 29.28 -17.31
C LYS A 62 15.26 28.72 -15.89
N ILE A 63 15.93 29.50 -15.06
CA ILE A 63 16.16 29.23 -13.66
C ILE A 63 15.65 30.41 -12.84
N GLU A 64 14.72 30.17 -11.94
CA GLU A 64 14.15 31.19 -11.05
C GLU A 64 14.12 30.69 -9.61
N LYS A 65 14.35 31.58 -8.67
CA LYS A 65 14.09 31.34 -7.26
C LYS A 65 12.61 31.62 -6.99
N HIS A 66 11.88 30.62 -6.53
CA HIS A 66 10.49 30.72 -6.14
C HIS A 66 10.32 30.35 -4.68
N THR A 67 9.67 31.23 -3.91
CA THR A 67 9.34 30.96 -2.49
C THR A 67 7.91 30.47 -2.43
N HIS A 68 7.71 29.30 -1.85
CA HIS A 68 6.40 28.69 -1.69
C HIS A 68 6.34 27.88 -0.40
N SER A 69 5.14 27.52 0.04
CA SER A 69 4.95 26.56 1.14
C SER A 69 5.42 25.18 0.71
N TYR A 70 6.15 24.50 1.58
CA TYR A 70 6.59 23.12 1.35
C TYR A 70 6.11 22.21 2.46
N PRO A 71 5.54 21.02 2.15
CA PRO A 71 5.01 20.13 3.16
C PRO A 71 6.11 19.53 4.02
N HIS A 72 5.90 19.51 5.33
CA HIS A 72 6.79 18.90 6.32
C HIS A 72 6.06 17.78 7.05
N CYS A 73 6.82 16.77 7.46
CA CYS A 73 6.31 15.70 8.28
C CYS A 73 5.96 16.22 9.67
N TRP A 74 4.70 16.11 10.07
CA TRP A 74 4.22 16.62 11.36
C TRP A 74 4.87 15.99 12.61
N ARG A 75 5.52 14.81 12.46
CA ARG A 75 6.24 14.15 13.56
C ARG A 75 7.69 14.59 13.68
N THR A 76 8.36 14.86 12.57
CA THR A 76 9.82 15.10 12.53
C THR A 76 10.18 16.51 12.09
N ASP A 77 9.18 17.28 11.65
CA ASP A 77 9.33 18.60 11.04
C ASP A 77 10.32 18.66 9.85
N LYS A 78 10.62 17.49 9.26
CA LYS A 78 11.48 17.41 8.09
C LYS A 78 10.68 17.53 6.79
N PRO A 79 11.25 18.14 5.73
CA PRO A 79 10.57 18.27 4.45
C PRO A 79 10.23 16.90 3.86
N VAL A 80 9.03 16.77 3.28
CA VAL A 80 8.61 15.55 2.60
C VAL A 80 9.44 15.33 1.34
N LEU A 81 9.81 14.08 1.07
CA LEU A 81 10.45 13.69 -0.19
C LEU A 81 9.43 12.98 -1.08
N TYR A 82 9.47 13.28 -2.37
CA TYR A 82 8.67 12.61 -3.40
C TYR A 82 9.62 11.71 -4.21
N TYR A 83 9.38 10.42 -4.16
CA TYR A 83 10.10 9.44 -4.97
C TYR A 83 9.23 8.20 -5.20
N PRO A 84 9.46 7.45 -6.31
CA PRO A 84 8.68 6.25 -6.58
C PRO A 84 8.99 5.16 -5.55
N LEU A 85 7.94 4.44 -5.17
CA LEU A 85 7.99 3.25 -4.33
C LEU A 85 7.15 2.17 -5.01
N ASP A 86 7.66 0.95 -5.00
CA ASP A 86 6.85 -0.21 -5.36
C ASP A 86 5.70 -0.33 -4.37
N SER A 87 4.51 -0.56 -4.90
CA SER A 87 3.29 -0.56 -4.11
C SER A 87 2.29 -1.55 -4.68
N TRP A 88 1.42 -2.07 -3.82
CA TRP A 88 0.32 -2.93 -4.21
C TRP A 88 -0.91 -2.11 -4.57
N PHE A 89 -1.55 -2.45 -5.68
CA PHE A 89 -2.73 -1.77 -6.18
C PHE A 89 -3.88 -2.75 -6.37
N ILE A 90 -5.10 -2.28 -6.09
CA ILE A 90 -6.30 -2.94 -6.59
C ILE A 90 -6.65 -2.28 -7.93
N LYS A 91 -6.82 -3.10 -8.97
CA LYS A 91 -7.19 -2.65 -10.32
C LYS A 91 -8.69 -2.31 -10.39
N VAL A 92 -9.09 -1.29 -9.64
CA VAL A 92 -10.50 -0.85 -9.58
C VAL A 92 -10.99 -0.27 -10.90
N THR A 93 -10.07 0.11 -11.79
CA THR A 93 -10.42 0.58 -13.15
C THR A 93 -11.17 -0.46 -13.98
N ASP A 94 -11.00 -1.75 -13.71
CA ASP A 94 -11.76 -2.82 -14.37
C ASP A 94 -13.25 -2.79 -13.99
N LEU A 95 -13.61 -2.19 -12.87
CA LEU A 95 -14.97 -2.06 -12.36
C LEU A 95 -15.58 -0.67 -12.62
N ARG A 96 -14.84 0.24 -13.24
CA ARG A 96 -15.25 1.65 -13.43
C ARG A 96 -16.64 1.79 -14.05
N GLU A 97 -16.88 1.15 -15.17
CA GLU A 97 -18.16 1.26 -15.89
C GLU A 97 -19.31 0.76 -15.02
N ARG A 98 -19.10 -0.36 -14.35
CA ARG A 98 -20.11 -0.93 -13.45
C ARG A 98 -20.41 -0.02 -12.27
N MET A 99 -19.40 0.60 -11.67
CA MET A 99 -19.57 1.55 -10.57
C MET A 99 -20.32 2.80 -11.02
N VAL A 100 -20.03 3.33 -12.22
CA VAL A 100 -20.74 4.46 -12.80
C VAL A 100 -22.21 4.11 -13.05
N GLU A 101 -22.54 2.92 -13.54
CA GLU A 101 -23.91 2.45 -13.72
C GLU A 101 -24.66 2.34 -12.38
N LEU A 102 -24.04 1.69 -11.39
CA LEU A 102 -24.64 1.53 -10.07
C LEU A 102 -24.90 2.88 -9.39
N ASN A 103 -23.98 3.84 -9.53
CA ASN A 103 -24.16 5.19 -9.00
C ASN A 103 -25.45 5.86 -9.52
N LYS A 104 -25.84 5.59 -10.76
CA LYS A 104 -27.08 6.13 -11.35
C LYS A 104 -28.36 5.57 -10.73
N THR A 105 -28.27 4.44 -10.05
CA THR A 105 -29.42 3.82 -9.37
C THR A 105 -29.67 4.40 -7.97
N ILE A 106 -28.70 5.14 -7.42
CA ILE A 106 -28.76 5.73 -6.08
C ILE A 106 -29.56 7.03 -6.13
N LYS A 107 -30.50 7.19 -5.21
CA LYS A 107 -31.25 8.44 -5.01
C LYS A 107 -30.45 9.40 -4.12
N TRP A 108 -29.53 10.11 -4.73
CA TRP A 108 -28.69 11.09 -4.01
C TRP A 108 -29.47 12.29 -3.49
N GLN A 109 -29.10 12.74 -2.28
CA GLN A 109 -29.58 13.99 -1.66
C GLN A 109 -28.40 14.80 -1.11
N PRO A 110 -27.99 15.91 -1.74
CA PRO A 110 -28.53 16.47 -2.99
C PRO A 110 -28.11 15.65 -4.25
N GLU A 111 -28.93 15.67 -5.27
CA GLU A 111 -28.69 14.96 -6.54
C GLU A 111 -27.35 15.34 -7.20
N SER A 112 -26.94 16.60 -7.06
CA SER A 112 -25.66 17.10 -7.57
C SER A 112 -24.43 16.38 -7.00
N THR A 113 -24.53 15.73 -5.86
CA THR A 113 -23.44 14.89 -5.31
C THR A 113 -23.20 13.68 -6.20
N GLY A 114 -24.26 12.97 -6.59
CA GLY A 114 -24.18 11.77 -7.42
C GLY A 114 -23.79 12.06 -8.88
N THR A 115 -24.35 13.09 -9.48
CA THR A 115 -24.07 13.48 -10.88
C THR A 115 -22.80 14.30 -11.04
N GLY A 116 -22.40 15.02 -10.01
CA GLY A 116 -21.22 15.90 -9.99
C GLY A 116 -20.02 15.28 -9.28
N ARG A 117 -19.91 15.54 -7.97
CA ARG A 117 -18.70 15.22 -7.21
C ARG A 117 -18.33 13.73 -7.20
N PHE A 118 -19.28 12.86 -6.92
CA PHE A 118 -19.04 11.42 -6.86
C PHE A 118 -19.03 10.79 -8.26
N GLY A 119 -20.01 11.09 -9.12
CA GLY A 119 -20.07 10.53 -10.47
C GLY A 119 -18.84 10.85 -11.30
N LYS A 120 -18.39 12.12 -11.29
CA LYS A 120 -17.15 12.51 -11.98
C LYS A 120 -15.88 11.86 -11.41
N TRP A 121 -15.88 11.57 -10.11
CA TRP A 121 -14.82 10.81 -9.51
C TRP A 121 -14.76 9.39 -10.05
N LEU A 122 -15.91 8.71 -10.13
CA LEU A 122 -15.99 7.35 -10.67
C LEU A 122 -15.62 7.31 -12.17
N GLU A 123 -16.04 8.30 -12.95
CA GLU A 123 -15.66 8.41 -14.37
C GLU A 123 -14.13 8.57 -14.57
N GLY A 124 -13.49 9.33 -13.70
CA GLY A 124 -12.05 9.57 -13.70
C GLY A 124 -11.22 8.63 -12.81
N LEU A 125 -11.77 7.49 -12.44
CA LEU A 125 -11.17 6.54 -11.50
C LEU A 125 -9.79 6.05 -11.96
N THR A 126 -8.85 5.99 -11.03
CA THR A 126 -7.54 5.36 -11.19
C THR A 126 -7.42 4.18 -10.21
N ASP A 127 -6.49 3.28 -10.46
CA ASP A 127 -6.27 2.14 -9.57
C ASP A 127 -5.92 2.58 -8.16
N TRP A 128 -6.42 1.84 -7.18
CA TRP A 128 -6.24 2.17 -5.78
C TRP A 128 -4.91 1.66 -5.25
N ASN A 129 -4.02 2.57 -4.88
CA ASN A 129 -2.82 2.21 -4.12
C ASN A 129 -3.24 1.75 -2.72
N LEU A 130 -3.21 0.42 -2.51
CA LEU A 130 -3.69 -0.22 -1.30
C LEU A 130 -2.64 -0.30 -0.20
N SER A 131 -1.38 -0.49 -0.56
CA SER A 131 -0.33 -0.78 0.43
C SER A 131 0.15 0.46 1.18
N ARG A 132 0.51 0.27 2.46
CA ARG A 132 1.06 1.30 3.34
C ARG A 132 2.28 0.77 4.08
N SER A 133 3.42 1.42 3.90
CA SER A 133 4.65 1.10 4.62
C SER A 133 4.58 1.65 6.05
N ARG A 134 3.85 0.94 6.92
CA ARG A 134 3.66 1.28 8.33
C ARG A 134 3.90 0.06 9.22
N PHE A 135 4.09 0.31 10.52
CA PHE A 135 4.31 -0.78 11.48
C PHE A 135 3.00 -1.41 11.95
N TRP A 136 1.96 -0.60 12.25
CA TRP A 136 0.71 -1.06 12.82
C TRP A 136 -0.48 -0.85 11.88
N GLY A 137 -1.29 -1.87 11.74
CA GLY A 137 -2.50 -1.95 10.93
C GLY A 137 -2.74 -3.36 10.42
N THR A 138 -3.67 -3.53 9.50
CA THR A 138 -4.01 -4.82 8.87
C THR A 138 -2.92 -5.24 7.89
N PRO A 139 -2.21 -6.36 8.08
CA PRO A 139 -1.19 -6.83 7.16
C PRO A 139 -1.76 -7.25 5.81
N LEU A 140 -1.04 -6.99 4.72
CA LEU A 140 -1.35 -7.57 3.42
C LEU A 140 -1.24 -9.10 3.51
N PRO A 141 -2.29 -9.87 3.16
CA PRO A 141 -2.27 -11.32 3.24
C PRO A 141 -1.60 -11.96 2.00
N ILE A 142 -0.47 -11.43 1.58
CA ILE A 142 0.25 -11.86 0.39
C ILE A 142 1.62 -12.39 0.79
N TRP A 143 1.92 -13.62 0.36
CA TRP A 143 3.24 -14.25 0.45
C TRP A 143 3.83 -14.38 -0.94
N ALA A 144 5.11 -14.09 -1.09
CA ALA A 144 5.82 -14.14 -2.36
C ALA A 144 7.18 -14.84 -2.23
N THR A 145 7.64 -15.45 -3.31
CA THR A 145 9.05 -15.86 -3.47
C THR A 145 9.94 -14.63 -3.56
N GLU A 146 11.23 -14.76 -3.29
CA GLU A 146 12.18 -13.63 -3.31
C GLU A 146 12.22 -12.91 -4.66
N ASP A 147 12.07 -13.67 -5.75
CA ASP A 147 12.06 -13.15 -7.12
C ASP A 147 10.67 -12.78 -7.65
N TYR A 148 9.62 -12.87 -6.81
CA TYR A 148 8.21 -12.65 -7.18
C TYR A 148 7.69 -13.54 -8.31
N SER A 149 8.35 -14.66 -8.61
CA SER A 149 7.89 -15.60 -9.64
C SER A 149 6.60 -16.33 -9.24
N GLU A 150 6.33 -16.46 -7.94
CA GLU A 150 5.08 -16.99 -7.40
C GLU A 150 4.60 -16.17 -6.20
N MET A 151 3.30 -15.92 -6.16
CA MET A 151 2.63 -15.19 -5.09
C MET A 151 1.35 -15.91 -4.68
N LYS A 152 1.04 -15.87 -3.37
CA LYS A 152 -0.21 -16.37 -2.80
C LYS A 152 -0.90 -15.27 -2.02
N CYS A 153 -2.16 -15.01 -2.34
CA CYS A 153 -3.03 -14.17 -1.53
C CYS A 153 -3.94 -15.07 -0.70
N ILE A 154 -3.78 -15.03 0.61
CA ILE A 154 -4.51 -15.89 1.55
C ILE A 154 -5.86 -15.25 1.87
N GLY A 155 -6.94 -15.96 1.60
CA GLY A 155 -8.32 -15.47 1.71
C GLY A 155 -9.02 -15.83 3.03
N SER A 156 -8.47 -16.76 3.83
CA SER A 156 -9.08 -17.17 5.10
C SER A 156 -8.05 -17.70 6.09
N ILE A 157 -8.44 -17.76 7.37
CA ILE A 157 -7.62 -18.38 8.42
C ILE A 157 -7.45 -19.87 8.15
N GLU A 158 -8.50 -20.55 7.67
CA GLU A 158 -8.44 -21.98 7.30
C GLU A 158 -7.38 -22.23 6.23
N GLU A 159 -7.38 -21.42 5.17
CA GLU A 159 -6.37 -21.50 4.12
C GLU A 159 -4.96 -21.23 4.67
N LEU A 160 -4.80 -20.23 5.53
CA LEU A 160 -3.52 -19.91 6.16
C LEU A 160 -2.99 -21.10 6.97
N ILE A 161 -3.82 -21.71 7.81
CA ILE A 161 -3.47 -22.88 8.62
C ILE A 161 -3.03 -24.03 7.71
N ALA A 162 -3.79 -24.32 6.65
CA ALA A 162 -3.48 -25.40 5.72
C ALA A 162 -2.14 -25.17 4.98
N GLU A 163 -1.84 -23.93 4.60
CA GLU A 163 -0.55 -23.60 3.97
C GLU A 163 0.61 -23.66 4.97
N ILE A 164 0.41 -23.25 6.22
CA ILE A 164 1.42 -23.40 7.28
C ILE A 164 1.71 -24.89 7.55
N ASP A 165 0.68 -25.74 7.60
CA ASP A 165 0.86 -27.19 7.81
C ASP A 165 1.70 -27.83 6.71
N LYS A 166 1.55 -27.40 5.46
CA LYS A 166 2.44 -27.82 4.36
C LYS A 166 3.89 -27.39 4.60
N SER A 167 4.10 -26.18 5.09
CA SER A 167 5.43 -25.66 5.42
C SER A 167 6.07 -26.42 6.59
N VAL A 168 5.28 -26.83 7.59
CA VAL A 168 5.74 -27.67 8.70
C VAL A 168 6.09 -29.07 8.20
N ALA A 169 5.23 -29.68 7.39
CA ALA A 169 5.48 -31.00 6.81
C ALA A 169 6.75 -31.04 5.94
N ALA A 170 7.07 -29.95 5.27
CA ALA A 170 8.28 -29.79 4.48
C ALA A 170 9.53 -29.39 5.31
N GLY A 171 9.37 -29.16 6.62
CA GLY A 171 10.47 -28.76 7.51
C GLY A 171 10.94 -27.30 7.36
N VAL A 172 10.17 -26.47 6.69
CA VAL A 172 10.46 -25.02 6.54
C VAL A 172 10.03 -24.25 7.79
N MET A 173 8.93 -24.66 8.41
CA MET A 173 8.52 -24.20 9.74
C MET A 173 8.61 -25.34 10.75
N THR A 174 8.89 -25.02 12.01
CA THR A 174 9.03 -26.00 13.10
C THR A 174 7.67 -26.44 13.65
N GLU A 175 6.71 -25.52 13.66
CA GLU A 175 5.34 -25.76 14.14
C GLU A 175 4.36 -24.78 13.50
N ASN A 176 3.08 -25.12 13.52
CA ASN A 176 2.01 -24.20 13.17
C ASN A 176 1.64 -23.36 14.41
N PRO A 177 1.86 -22.03 14.40
CA PRO A 177 1.52 -21.18 15.54
C PRO A 177 0.01 -21.10 15.81
N TYR A 178 -0.83 -21.47 14.84
CA TYR A 178 -2.30 -21.42 14.92
C TYR A 178 -2.94 -22.80 15.03
N LYS A 179 -2.19 -23.83 15.45
CA LYS A 179 -2.65 -25.23 15.57
C LYS A 179 -3.84 -25.43 16.51
N ASP A 180 -4.01 -24.51 17.48
CA ASP A 180 -5.09 -24.57 18.46
C ASP A 180 -6.34 -23.77 18.05
N PHE A 181 -6.31 -23.10 16.89
CA PHE A 181 -7.46 -22.43 16.32
C PHE A 181 -8.41 -23.44 15.66
N VAL A 182 -9.67 -23.36 16.00
CA VAL A 182 -10.71 -24.28 15.47
C VAL A 182 -11.52 -23.55 14.40
N VAL A 183 -11.39 -24.01 13.15
CA VAL A 183 -12.16 -23.45 12.02
C VAL A 183 -13.65 -23.68 12.26
N GLY A 184 -14.45 -22.61 12.11
CA GLY A 184 -15.90 -22.65 12.33
C GLY A 184 -16.34 -22.43 13.78
N ASP A 185 -15.44 -22.37 14.74
CA ASP A 185 -15.75 -21.95 16.11
C ASP A 185 -15.61 -20.43 16.22
N MET A 186 -16.75 -19.72 16.30
CA MET A 186 -16.83 -18.25 16.39
C MET A 186 -16.82 -17.72 17.84
N SER A 187 -16.40 -18.54 18.80
CA SER A 187 -16.29 -18.13 20.20
C SER A 187 -15.18 -17.11 20.42
N LYS A 188 -15.33 -16.26 21.43
CA LYS A 188 -14.30 -15.27 21.81
C LYS A 188 -12.98 -15.94 22.22
N GLU A 189 -13.08 -17.11 22.82
CA GLU A 189 -11.94 -17.90 23.24
C GLU A 189 -11.11 -18.37 22.05
N ASN A 190 -11.77 -18.75 20.96
CA ASN A 190 -11.09 -19.16 19.74
C ASN A 190 -10.43 -18.00 19.02
N TYR A 191 -11.03 -16.80 19.08
CA TYR A 191 -10.47 -15.57 18.50
C TYR A 191 -9.63 -14.75 19.49
N SER A 192 -9.19 -15.34 20.59
CA SER A 192 -8.25 -14.68 21.49
C SER A 192 -6.87 -14.52 20.85
N THR A 193 -6.16 -13.47 21.19
CA THR A 193 -4.79 -13.22 20.69
C THR A 193 -3.78 -14.30 21.09
N GLU A 194 -4.13 -15.15 22.06
CA GLU A 194 -3.34 -16.30 22.48
C GLU A 194 -3.43 -17.45 21.45
N ARG A 195 -4.57 -17.58 20.77
CA ARG A 195 -4.80 -18.63 19.76
C ARG A 195 -4.51 -18.15 18.35
N ILE A 196 -4.89 -16.91 18.05
CA ILE A 196 -4.66 -16.32 16.74
C ILE A 196 -4.37 -14.83 16.86
N ASP A 197 -3.21 -14.43 16.38
CA ASP A 197 -2.84 -13.03 16.23
C ASP A 197 -2.33 -12.81 14.82
N LEU A 198 -3.06 -12.05 14.03
CA LEU A 198 -2.78 -11.75 12.63
C LEU A 198 -2.05 -10.41 12.44
N HIS A 199 -1.63 -9.75 13.52
CA HIS A 199 -0.83 -8.54 13.42
C HIS A 199 0.58 -8.81 12.88
N LYS A 200 1.15 -7.80 12.26
CA LYS A 200 2.46 -7.86 11.59
C LYS A 200 3.57 -8.60 12.35
N PRO A 201 3.81 -8.39 13.65
CA PRO A 201 4.89 -9.06 14.37
C PRO A 201 4.76 -10.59 14.42
N TYR A 202 3.55 -11.10 14.24
CA TYR A 202 3.24 -12.53 14.29
C TYR A 202 3.21 -13.15 12.90
N VAL A 203 2.45 -12.55 11.96
CA VAL A 203 2.33 -13.10 10.60
C VAL A 203 3.60 -12.98 9.77
N ASP A 204 4.48 -12.02 10.06
CA ASP A 204 5.78 -11.88 9.39
C ASP A 204 6.73 -13.04 9.66
N ARG A 205 6.45 -13.88 10.68
CA ARG A 205 7.23 -15.07 10.99
C ARG A 205 6.79 -16.31 10.20
N ILE A 206 5.64 -16.23 9.53
CA ILE A 206 5.09 -17.32 8.76
C ILE A 206 5.78 -17.37 7.42
N VAL A 207 6.33 -18.53 7.10
CA VAL A 207 6.94 -18.84 5.81
C VAL A 207 6.08 -19.91 5.14
N LEU A 208 5.53 -19.59 3.98
CA LEU A 208 4.78 -20.53 3.16
C LEU A 208 5.67 -21.16 2.09
N LEU A 209 5.13 -22.10 1.33
CA LEU A 209 5.84 -22.76 0.24
C LEU A 209 5.22 -22.44 -1.12
N SER A 210 6.07 -22.17 -2.09
CA SER A 210 5.70 -22.12 -3.50
C SER A 210 5.32 -23.52 -4.03
N SER A 211 4.77 -23.57 -5.24
CA SER A 211 4.52 -24.82 -5.95
C SER A 211 5.78 -25.62 -6.21
N LYS A 212 6.94 -25.00 -6.18
CA LYS A 212 8.28 -25.60 -6.37
C LYS A 212 8.97 -25.95 -5.06
N GLY A 213 8.35 -25.66 -3.91
CA GLY A 213 8.93 -25.89 -2.59
C GLY A 213 9.91 -24.77 -2.14
N GLU A 214 9.90 -23.62 -2.79
CA GLU A 214 10.70 -22.46 -2.39
C GLU A 214 10.01 -21.70 -1.26
N PRO A 215 10.76 -21.09 -0.33
CA PRO A 215 10.17 -20.30 0.75
C PRO A 215 9.50 -19.04 0.21
N MET A 216 8.31 -18.76 0.72
CA MET A 216 7.56 -17.54 0.44
C MET A 216 7.42 -16.73 1.71
N HIS A 217 7.77 -15.46 1.66
CA HIS A 217 7.67 -14.52 2.77
C HIS A 217 6.51 -13.55 2.55
N ARG A 218 5.89 -13.13 3.65
CA ARG A 218 4.79 -12.16 3.58
C ARG A 218 5.29 -10.79 3.14
N GLU A 219 4.50 -10.11 2.33
CA GLU A 219 4.72 -8.72 1.95
C GLU A 219 4.73 -7.81 3.19
N LYS A 220 5.74 -6.93 3.31
CA LYS A 220 5.97 -6.15 4.53
C LYS A 220 4.95 -5.06 4.78
N ASP A 221 4.27 -4.62 3.74
CA ASP A 221 3.29 -3.54 3.82
C ASP A 221 1.98 -3.97 4.52
N LEU A 222 1.24 -2.96 4.92
CA LEU A 222 -0.10 -3.07 5.49
C LEU A 222 -1.14 -2.62 4.45
N ILE A 223 -2.38 -2.97 4.70
CA ILE A 223 -3.53 -2.50 3.93
C ILE A 223 -3.87 -1.06 4.34
N ASP A 224 -4.32 -0.24 3.39
CA ASP A 224 -4.92 1.06 3.66
C ASP A 224 -6.13 0.91 4.60
N VAL A 225 -6.17 1.70 5.65
CA VAL A 225 -7.28 1.69 6.64
C VAL A 225 -8.67 1.94 6.01
N TRP A 226 -8.71 2.56 4.83
CA TRP A 226 -9.96 2.73 4.10
C TRP A 226 -10.52 1.42 3.55
N PHE A 227 -9.70 0.40 3.37
CA PHE A 227 -10.15 -0.94 3.05
C PHE A 227 -10.91 -1.57 4.23
N ASP A 228 -10.35 -1.45 5.45
CA ASP A 228 -11.02 -1.93 6.67
C ASP A 228 -12.36 -1.22 6.86
N SER A 229 -12.37 0.10 6.70
CA SER A 229 -13.58 0.91 6.80
C SER A 229 -14.62 0.54 5.73
N GLY A 230 -14.18 0.37 4.48
CA GLY A 230 -15.04 0.00 3.35
C GLY A 230 -15.59 -1.43 3.43
N ALA A 231 -14.93 -2.30 4.18
CA ALA A 231 -15.38 -3.68 4.40
C ALA A 231 -16.57 -3.78 5.38
N MET A 232 -16.95 -2.70 6.07
CA MET A 232 -17.99 -2.70 7.11
C MET A 232 -19.30 -3.39 6.69
N PRO A 233 -19.85 -3.19 5.47
CA PRO A 233 -21.10 -3.85 5.06
C PRO A 233 -21.05 -5.38 5.13
N TYR A 234 -19.88 -5.96 4.92
CA TYR A 234 -19.64 -7.42 5.01
C TYR A 234 -19.16 -7.82 6.41
N ALA A 235 -18.19 -7.08 6.94
CA ALA A 235 -17.50 -7.39 8.18
C ALA A 235 -18.43 -7.38 9.40
N GLN A 236 -19.44 -6.50 9.45
CA GLN A 236 -20.41 -6.45 10.55
C GLN A 236 -21.23 -7.73 10.70
N LEU A 237 -21.37 -8.50 9.63
CA LEU A 237 -22.05 -9.80 9.63
C LEU A 237 -21.07 -10.97 9.67
N HIS A 238 -19.78 -10.72 9.60
CA HIS A 238 -18.74 -11.71 9.37
C HIS A 238 -19.00 -12.55 8.10
N TYR A 239 -19.61 -11.90 7.08
CA TYR A 239 -19.89 -12.54 5.80
C TYR A 239 -18.58 -12.78 5.02
N PRO A 240 -18.38 -13.94 4.33
CA PRO A 240 -19.35 -15.01 4.11
C PRO A 240 -19.31 -16.15 5.17
N PHE A 241 -18.51 -16.04 6.22
CA PHE A 241 -18.27 -17.12 7.19
C PHE A 241 -19.42 -17.31 8.16
N GLU A 242 -20.14 -16.22 8.49
CA GLU A 242 -21.34 -16.21 9.32
C GLU A 242 -22.46 -15.41 8.64
N ASN A 243 -23.70 -15.62 9.11
CA ASN A 243 -24.88 -14.83 8.74
C ASN A 243 -25.11 -14.63 7.22
N ALA A 244 -24.67 -15.58 6.39
CA ALA A 244 -24.86 -15.50 4.95
C ALA A 244 -26.35 -15.45 4.57
N ASP A 245 -27.22 -16.12 5.35
CA ASP A 245 -28.66 -16.09 5.21
C ASP A 245 -29.30 -14.72 5.48
N LYS A 246 -28.63 -13.87 6.25
CA LYS A 246 -29.09 -12.52 6.58
C LYS A 246 -28.56 -11.47 5.63
N PHE A 247 -27.45 -11.75 4.94
CA PHE A 247 -26.75 -10.75 4.13
C PHE A 247 -27.65 -10.09 3.11
N ASP A 248 -28.40 -10.87 2.33
CA ASP A 248 -29.30 -10.38 1.28
C ASP A 248 -30.48 -9.52 1.82
N THR A 249 -30.72 -9.58 3.14
CA THR A 249 -31.79 -8.78 3.76
C THR A 249 -31.30 -7.41 4.27
N VAL A 250 -30.00 -7.21 4.39
CA VAL A 250 -29.40 -5.97 4.92
C VAL A 250 -28.44 -5.29 3.94
N PHE A 251 -28.06 -5.97 2.88
CA PHE A 251 -27.20 -5.42 1.83
C PHE A 251 -27.85 -5.56 0.44
N PRO A 252 -27.85 -4.49 -0.39
CA PRO A 252 -27.33 -3.14 -0.09
C PRO A 252 -28.21 -2.41 0.93
N ALA A 253 -27.62 -1.41 1.61
CA ALA A 253 -28.35 -0.60 2.59
C ALA A 253 -29.45 0.25 1.90
N ASP A 254 -30.63 0.36 2.53
CA ASP A 254 -31.75 1.18 2.01
C ASP A 254 -31.47 2.69 2.14
N PHE A 255 -30.67 3.05 3.14
CA PHE A 255 -30.37 4.45 3.44
C PHE A 255 -29.00 4.60 4.08
N VAL A 256 -28.22 5.59 3.60
CA VAL A 256 -26.94 5.99 4.15
C VAL A 256 -26.92 7.51 4.32
N ALA A 257 -26.52 8.02 5.48
CA ALA A 257 -26.39 9.44 5.76
C ALA A 257 -24.98 9.77 6.22
N GLU A 258 -24.21 10.42 5.35
CA GLU A 258 -22.84 10.84 5.59
C GLU A 258 -22.55 12.21 5.00
N GLY A 259 -21.47 12.86 5.43
CA GLY A 259 -21.02 14.11 4.87
C GLY A 259 -20.55 13.98 3.41
N VAL A 260 -20.61 15.06 2.66
CA VAL A 260 -20.21 15.10 1.24
C VAL A 260 -18.73 14.78 1.03
N ASP A 261 -17.90 14.98 2.04
CA ASP A 261 -16.47 14.59 2.04
C ASP A 261 -16.27 13.08 1.88
N GLN A 262 -17.23 12.25 2.36
CA GLN A 262 -17.17 10.80 2.26
C GLN A 262 -17.30 10.26 0.82
N THR A 263 -17.65 11.09 -0.14
CA THR A 263 -17.54 10.79 -1.58
C THR A 263 -16.08 10.61 -2.06
N ARG A 264 -15.12 10.96 -1.24
CA ARG A 264 -13.66 10.76 -1.41
C ARG A 264 -13.07 9.98 -0.24
N GLY A 265 -13.86 9.15 0.40
CA GLY A 265 -13.51 8.34 1.54
C GLY A 265 -14.38 7.09 1.55
N TRP A 266 -15.24 6.95 2.55
CA TRP A 266 -15.98 5.72 2.82
C TRP A 266 -16.94 5.27 1.69
N PHE A 267 -17.54 6.18 0.92
CA PHE A 267 -18.44 5.80 -0.19
C PHE A 267 -17.72 5.14 -1.38
N TYR A 268 -16.41 5.35 -1.50
CA TYR A 268 -15.58 4.79 -2.56
C TYR A 268 -14.82 3.56 -2.08
#